data_5969e86c8bb9692c93c0cd24050c1b06
#
_entry.id   5969e86c8bb9692c93c0cd24050c1b06
#
_cell.length_a   1.000
_cell.length_b   1.000
_cell.length_c   1.000
_cell.angle_alpha   90.00
_cell.angle_beta   90.00
_cell.angle_gamma   90.00
#
_symmetry.space_group_name_H-M   'P 1'
#
loop_
_entity.id
_entity.type
_entity.pdbx_description
1 polymer ?
#
loop_
_entity_poly.entity_id
_entity_poly.type
_entity_poly.pdbx_seq_one_letter_code
_entity_poly.pdbx_strand_id
1 'polypeptide(L)'
;MRSIRRDTQFKKDVKRLKKRYKDFEKLKTTIQLLLAGEKLPPESRDHKLKGILKDCRECDIEPDWLLIYRIEGSELCLVRTGSHADLFE
;
A
#
# COMPACT_ATOMS: atom_id res chain seq x y z
N MET A 1 13.05 4.75 -12.41
CA MET A 1 11.77 4.24 -11.90
C MET A 1 11.97 2.88 -11.24
N ARG A 2 11.30 2.64 -10.12
CA ARG A 2 11.37 1.36 -9.43
C ARG A 2 10.62 0.28 -10.19
N SER A 3 11.07 -0.97 -10.04
CA SER A 3 10.28 -2.12 -10.47
C SER A 3 9.22 -2.41 -9.41
N ILE A 4 8.23 -3.24 -9.75
CA ILE A 4 7.12 -3.54 -8.85
C ILE A 4 7.02 -5.04 -8.61
N ARG A 5 6.77 -5.43 -7.35
CA ARG A 5 6.43 -6.80 -6.98
C ARG A 5 5.16 -6.77 -6.15
N ARG A 6 4.22 -7.64 -6.49
CA ARG A 6 2.97 -7.79 -5.75
C ARG A 6 2.98 -9.11 -4.99
N ASP A 7 2.94 -9.04 -3.67
CA ASP A 7 2.86 -10.25 -2.85
C ASP A 7 1.52 -10.95 -3.09
N THR A 8 1.51 -12.26 -2.92
CA THR A 8 0.29 -13.06 -3.11
C THR A 8 -0.86 -12.56 -2.25
N GLN A 9 -0.57 -12.20 -1.00
CA GLN A 9 -1.60 -11.69 -0.10
C GLN A 9 -2.15 -10.34 -0.57
N PHE A 10 -1.29 -9.48 -1.13
CA PHE A 10 -1.74 -8.21 -1.71
C PHE A 10 -2.74 -8.46 -2.85
N LYS A 11 -2.45 -9.41 -3.73
CA LYS A 11 -3.35 -9.76 -4.83
C LYS A 11 -4.70 -10.24 -4.34
N LYS A 12 -4.72 -11.05 -3.26
CA LYS A 12 -5.97 -11.49 -2.62
C LYS A 12 -6.73 -10.33 -2.01
N ASP A 13 -6.01 -9.40 -1.38
CA ASP A 13 -6.61 -8.20 -0.80
C ASP A 13 -7.30 -7.35 -1.87
N VAL A 14 -6.65 -7.15 -3.01
CA VAL A 14 -7.23 -6.40 -4.12
C VAL A 14 -8.52 -7.05 -4.62
N LYS A 15 -8.52 -8.37 -4.76
CA LYS A 15 -9.72 -9.12 -5.15
C LYS A 15 -10.88 -8.86 -4.19
N ARG A 16 -10.60 -8.91 -2.88
CA ARG A 16 -11.61 -8.66 -1.86
C ARG A 16 -12.15 -7.24 -1.95
N LEU A 17 -11.26 -6.25 -2.14
CA LEU A 17 -11.65 -4.84 -2.21
C LEU A 17 -12.47 -4.52 -3.45
N LYS A 18 -12.25 -5.21 -4.56
CA LYS A 18 -13.07 -5.03 -5.77
C LYS A 18 -14.55 -5.31 -5.49
N LYS A 19 -14.83 -6.22 -4.58
CA LYS A 19 -16.21 -6.54 -4.18
C LYS A 19 -16.84 -5.45 -3.32
N ARG A 20 -16.04 -4.51 -2.79
CA ARG A 20 -16.50 -3.39 -1.97
C ARG A 20 -16.59 -2.09 -2.77
N TYR A 21 -16.43 -2.15 -4.09
CA TYR A 21 -16.53 -0.99 -4.99
C TYR A 21 -15.59 0.17 -4.62
N LYS A 22 -14.35 -0.15 -4.19
CA LYS A 22 -13.36 0.87 -3.87
C LYS A 22 -12.88 1.58 -5.14
N ASP A 23 -12.48 2.85 -4.98
CA ASP A 23 -11.95 3.66 -6.08
C ASP A 23 -10.47 3.30 -6.32
N PHE A 24 -10.23 2.33 -7.20
CA PHE A 24 -8.88 1.87 -7.47
C PHE A 24 -7.98 2.90 -8.16
N GLU A 25 -8.53 3.97 -8.70
CA GLU A 25 -7.71 5.04 -9.27
C GLU A 25 -6.86 5.70 -8.18
N LYS A 26 -7.40 5.82 -6.97
CA LYS A 26 -6.63 6.37 -5.83
C LYS A 26 -5.45 5.47 -5.47
N LEU A 27 -5.65 4.16 -5.45
CA LEU A 27 -4.58 3.20 -5.19
C LEU A 27 -3.53 3.28 -6.30
N LYS A 28 -3.97 3.32 -7.54
CA LYS A 28 -3.08 3.40 -8.71
C LYS A 28 -2.22 4.66 -8.66
N THR A 29 -2.81 5.81 -8.35
CA THR A 29 -2.09 7.08 -8.23
C THR A 29 -1.00 6.99 -7.18
N THR A 30 -1.33 6.44 -6.00
CA THR A 30 -0.35 6.27 -4.92
C THR A 30 0.79 5.35 -5.37
N ILE A 31 0.49 4.24 -6.00
CA ILE A 31 1.51 3.31 -6.49
C ILE A 31 2.41 3.98 -7.52
N GLN A 32 1.84 4.78 -8.42
CA GLN A 32 2.63 5.50 -9.43
C GLN A 32 3.61 6.48 -8.80
N LEU A 33 3.18 7.21 -7.76
CA LEU A 33 4.06 8.12 -7.02
C LEU A 33 5.22 7.34 -6.37
N LEU A 34 4.92 6.21 -5.74
CA LEU A 34 5.94 5.39 -5.10
C LEU A 34 6.92 4.80 -6.12
N LEU A 35 6.44 4.38 -7.28
CA LEU A 35 7.30 3.87 -8.36
C LEU A 35 8.25 4.95 -8.88
N ALA A 36 7.79 6.19 -8.95
CA ALA A 36 8.60 7.32 -9.43
C ALA A 36 9.55 7.84 -8.36
N GLY A 37 9.49 7.34 -7.12
CA GLY A 37 10.31 7.84 -6.03
C GLY A 37 9.85 9.18 -5.47
N GLU A 38 8.62 9.58 -5.78
CA GLU A 38 8.04 10.85 -5.33
C GLU A 38 7.53 10.72 -3.89
N LYS A 39 7.49 11.85 -3.19
CA LYS A 39 6.88 11.90 -1.85
C LYS A 39 5.36 11.87 -1.98
N LEU A 40 4.71 11.12 -1.09
CA LEU A 40 3.26 11.15 -1.01
C LEU A 40 2.79 12.44 -0.34
N PRO A 41 1.57 12.93 -0.68
CA PRO A 41 1.03 14.11 -0.02
C PRO A 41 0.82 13.87 1.48
N PRO A 42 0.84 14.95 2.31
CA PRO A 42 0.71 14.80 3.77
C PRO A 42 -0.54 14.04 4.23
N GLU A 43 -1.65 14.17 3.52
CA GLU A 43 -2.90 13.48 3.86
C GLU A 43 -2.81 11.96 3.71
N SER A 44 -1.81 11.45 3.00
CA SER A 44 -1.57 10.00 2.90
C SER A 44 -0.95 9.43 4.17
N ARG A 45 -0.41 10.28 5.04
CA ARG A 45 0.19 9.89 6.33
C ARG A 45 1.16 8.71 6.21
N ASP A 46 2.06 8.78 5.23
CA ASP A 46 3.08 7.76 5.00
C ASP A 46 4.04 7.68 6.20
N HIS A 47 4.15 6.50 6.80
CA HIS A 47 5.00 6.31 7.98
C HIS A 47 5.51 4.88 8.07
N LYS A 48 6.60 4.70 8.82
CA LYS A 48 7.17 3.37 9.07
C LYS A 48 6.33 2.61 10.08
N LEU A 49 6.23 1.29 9.87
CA LEU A 49 5.60 0.39 10.82
C LEU A 49 6.63 -0.13 11.83
N LYS A 50 6.14 -0.73 12.91
CA LYS A 50 6.96 -1.31 13.96
C LYS A 50 6.62 -2.80 14.11
N GLY A 51 7.42 -3.52 14.92
CA GLY A 51 7.20 -4.92 15.22
C GLY A 51 7.54 -5.82 14.03
N ILE A 52 6.67 -6.78 13.77
CA ILE A 52 6.88 -7.77 12.69
C ILE A 52 7.02 -7.10 11.33
N LEU A 53 6.31 -5.98 11.12
CA LEU A 53 6.31 -5.24 9.86
C LEU A 53 7.31 -4.07 9.84
N LYS A 54 8.34 -4.12 10.66
CA LYS A 54 9.31 -3.01 10.83
C LYS A 54 10.00 -2.58 9.54
N ASP A 55 10.09 -3.47 8.54
CA ASP A 55 10.71 -3.15 7.26
C ASP A 55 9.71 -2.55 6.27
N CYS A 56 8.46 -2.39 6.69
CA CYS A 56 7.39 -1.90 5.85
C CYS A 56 6.99 -0.47 6.24
N ARG A 57 6.32 0.18 5.30
CA ARG A 57 5.70 1.48 5.51
C ARG A 57 4.20 1.34 5.24
N GLU A 58 3.43 2.24 5.79
CA GLU A 58 1.99 2.27 5.62
C GLU A 58 1.57 3.66 5.18
N CYS A 59 0.62 3.74 4.25
CA CYS A 59 0.02 5.02 3.89
C CYS A 59 -1.49 4.85 3.71
N ASP A 60 -2.23 5.96 3.83
CA ASP A 60 -3.67 5.98 3.62
C ASP A 60 -3.98 6.22 2.16
N ILE A 61 -4.81 5.37 1.56
CA ILE A 61 -5.39 5.59 0.24
C ILE A 61 -6.66 6.42 0.38
N GLU A 62 -7.48 6.07 1.37
CA GLU A 62 -8.68 6.77 1.81
C GLU A 62 -8.77 6.60 3.33
N PRO A 63 -9.63 7.33 4.04
CA PRO A 63 -9.87 7.02 5.44
C PRO A 63 -10.25 5.54 5.57
N ASP A 64 -9.55 4.83 6.45
CA ASP A 64 -9.69 3.40 6.67
C ASP A 64 -9.44 2.53 5.42
N TRP A 65 -8.61 3.00 4.48
CA TRP A 65 -8.10 2.14 3.40
C TRP A 65 -6.60 2.36 3.32
N LEU A 66 -5.83 1.35 3.73
CA LEU A 66 -4.37 1.41 3.88
C LEU A 66 -3.66 0.63 2.80
N LEU A 67 -2.44 1.06 2.50
CA LEU A 67 -1.49 0.29 1.70
C LEU A 67 -0.24 0.06 2.54
N ILE A 68 0.14 -1.20 2.70
CA ILE A 68 1.40 -1.57 3.33
C ILE A 68 2.37 -1.97 2.22
N TYR A 69 3.53 -1.34 2.19
CA TYR A 69 4.53 -1.56 1.15
C TYR A 69 5.93 -1.54 1.75
N ARG A 70 6.87 -2.02 0.96
CA ARG A 70 8.28 -2.04 1.32
C ARG A 70 9.10 -1.65 0.10
N ILE A 71 10.19 -0.94 0.31
CA ILE A 71 11.15 -0.63 -0.75
C ILE A 71 12.42 -1.41 -0.48
N GLU A 72 12.80 -2.28 -1.42
CA GLU A 72 14.04 -3.03 -1.37
C GLU A 72 14.89 -2.65 -2.58
N GLY A 73 15.96 -1.87 -2.35
CA GLY A 73 16.77 -1.36 -3.45
C GLY A 73 15.90 -0.55 -4.40
N SER A 74 15.80 -1.00 -5.66
CA SER A 74 14.99 -0.35 -6.67
C SER A 74 13.64 -1.05 -6.89
N GLU A 75 13.23 -1.91 -5.96
CA GLU A 75 11.97 -2.64 -6.09
C GLU A 75 10.93 -2.14 -5.08
N LEU A 76 9.73 -1.84 -5.57
CA LEU A 76 8.57 -1.55 -4.73
C LEU A 76 7.80 -2.83 -4.50
N CYS A 77 7.71 -3.26 -3.24
CA CYS A 77 6.99 -4.47 -2.86
C CYS A 77 5.65 -4.07 -2.25
N LEU A 78 4.55 -4.47 -2.89
CA LEU A 78 3.19 -4.25 -2.38
C LEU A 78 2.82 -5.44 -1.51
N VAL A 79 2.66 -5.20 -0.21
CA VAL A 79 2.55 -6.26 0.81
C VAL A 79 1.10 -6.55 1.16
N ARG A 80 0.33 -5.55 1.55
CA ARG A 80 -1.06 -5.68 1.94
C ARG A 80 -1.84 -4.43 1.58
N THR A 81 -3.15 -4.55 1.41
CA THR A 81 -4.05 -3.41 1.31
C THR A 81 -5.43 -3.78 1.86
N GLY A 82 -6.08 -2.83 2.52
CA GLY A 82 -7.38 -3.07 3.14
C GLY A 82 -7.67 -2.07 4.23
N SER A 83 -8.75 -2.31 4.97
CA SER A 83 -9.09 -1.50 6.14
C SER A 83 -8.22 -1.89 7.33
N HIS A 84 -8.27 -1.11 8.42
CA HIS A 84 -7.60 -1.47 9.66
C HIS A 84 -8.06 -2.85 10.15
N ALA A 85 -9.37 -3.12 10.09
CA ALA A 85 -9.89 -4.41 10.48
C ALA A 85 -9.35 -5.55 9.61
N ASP A 86 -9.23 -5.32 8.30
CA ASP A 86 -8.69 -6.34 7.38
C ASP A 86 -7.24 -6.70 7.69
N LEU A 87 -6.44 -5.71 8.12
CA LEU A 87 -4.99 -5.87 8.22
C LEU A 87 -4.48 -6.14 9.63
N PHE A 88 -5.20 -5.69 10.65
CA PHE A 88 -4.71 -5.70 12.04
C PHE A 88 -5.65 -6.39 13.04
N GLU A 89 -6.72 -6.98 12.59
CA GLU A 89 -7.63 -7.71 13.49
C GLU A 89 -7.82 -9.17 13.05
#